data_3c41c93a1baa179acb6c816e5e0713db
#
_entry.id   3c41c93a1baa179acb6c816e5e0713db
#
_cell.length_a   1.000
_cell.length_b   1.000
_cell.length_c   1.000
_cell.angle_alpha   90.00
_cell.angle_beta   90.00
_cell.angle_gamma   90.00
#
_symmetry.space_group_name_H-M   'P 1'
#
loop_
_entity.id
_entity.type
_entity.pdbx_description
1 polymer ?
#
loop_
_entity_poly.entity_id
_entity_poly.type
_entity_poly.pdbx_seq_one_letter_code
_entity_poly.pdbx_strand_id
1 'polypeptide(L)'
;MTSLTRRALLGATLAFRIGAAVPASARGPHGPKFDAALSRDGTPVQGAPGFPTLAAALAAAPPGDAPYRIFIPAGTWREHNRVRRPNVHLIGESRAASILVFDDLANVPRPPGEPASTLVVEAPDFRAAHLTIDNDFDYPHHMPADVPYDRTGASGAQARAVHLMAGADRSVFEDVAMNGWQDTLFTDAGRSYFSSCYVSGAVDFIYGRGIVVFDHCEIRSRTRPGKDFHGFIVAPSTSAGQRFGINFLDCRLTKDADMPAHTVALGRPWRRGVTRPDGKYGDPDAVAQSAYLRCWMDDHIVPEGWYPMHYNNQAGMRVMLQPEEVRFAEFGSVGPGAGPATARRRFLSAKEARGYLPGTIFSGWKPALGLTAK
;
A
#
# COMPACT_ATOMS: atom_id res chain seq x y z
N MET A 1 -50.61 25.36 -51.36
CA MET A 1 -49.44 25.28 -52.25
C MET A 1 -48.26 25.84 -51.53
N THR A 2 -47.36 25.00 -51.05
CA THR A 2 -45.90 25.23 -50.95
C THR A 2 -45.31 24.08 -50.12
N SER A 3 -44.38 23.43 -50.70
CA SER A 3 -43.65 22.22 -50.34
C SER A 3 -42.77 22.38 -49.10
N LEU A 4 -42.82 21.42 -48.18
CA LEU A 4 -41.87 21.24 -47.08
C LEU A 4 -40.86 20.17 -47.48
N THR A 5 -39.63 20.57 -47.67
CA THR A 5 -38.47 19.73 -47.86
C THR A 5 -37.99 19.12 -46.56
N ARG A 6 -37.98 17.79 -46.44
CA ARG A 6 -37.35 17.03 -45.39
C ARG A 6 -35.84 16.98 -45.60
N ARG A 7 -35.06 17.48 -44.61
CA ARG A 7 -33.62 17.22 -44.53
C ARG A 7 -33.41 15.91 -43.76
N ALA A 8 -32.77 14.97 -44.40
CA ALA A 8 -32.29 13.71 -43.81
C ALA A 8 -31.04 13.98 -42.96
N LEU A 9 -31.08 13.63 -41.68
CA LEU A 9 -29.88 13.52 -40.83
C LEU A 9 -29.26 12.14 -41.08
N LEU A 10 -28.07 12.09 -41.65
CA LEU A 10 -27.21 10.91 -41.62
C LEU A 10 -26.59 10.82 -40.22
N GLY A 11 -27.03 9.87 -39.41
CA GLY A 11 -26.37 9.44 -38.17
C GLY A 11 -25.22 8.52 -38.53
N ALA A 12 -23.99 8.96 -38.28
CA ALA A 12 -22.81 8.10 -38.31
C ALA A 12 -22.78 7.24 -37.04
N THR A 13 -23.14 5.95 -37.16
CA THR A 13 -22.93 4.95 -36.10
C THR A 13 -21.44 4.59 -36.05
N LEU A 14 -20.76 5.06 -35.01
CA LEU A 14 -19.42 4.61 -34.66
C LEU A 14 -19.56 3.17 -34.11
N ALA A 15 -19.21 2.18 -34.91
CA ALA A 15 -19.13 0.79 -34.46
C ALA A 15 -17.88 0.62 -33.57
N PHE A 16 -18.08 0.60 -32.25
CA PHE A 16 -17.07 0.11 -31.33
C PHE A 16 -16.86 -1.39 -31.60
N ARG A 17 -15.72 -1.73 -32.18
CA ARG A 17 -15.28 -3.14 -32.22
C ARG A 17 -14.92 -3.57 -30.79
N ILE A 18 -15.84 -4.28 -30.16
CA ILE A 18 -15.57 -5.02 -28.92
C ILE A 18 -14.58 -6.12 -29.31
N GLY A 19 -13.33 -5.99 -28.92
CA GLY A 19 -12.35 -7.06 -29.06
C GLY A 19 -12.85 -8.30 -28.32
N ALA A 20 -13.02 -9.42 -29.02
CA ALA A 20 -13.45 -10.67 -28.46
C ALA A 20 -12.44 -11.10 -27.37
N ALA A 21 -12.90 -11.24 -26.13
CA ALA A 21 -12.13 -11.83 -25.05
C ALA A 21 -11.80 -13.28 -25.39
N VAL A 22 -10.54 -13.63 -25.49
CA VAL A 22 -10.08 -15.02 -25.69
C VAL A 22 -10.31 -15.78 -24.39
N PRO A 23 -11.08 -16.87 -24.38
CA PRO A 23 -11.34 -17.62 -23.15
C PRO A 23 -10.05 -18.21 -22.59
N ALA A 24 -9.89 -18.20 -21.26
CA ALA A 24 -8.71 -18.67 -20.54
C ALA A 24 -8.32 -20.14 -20.80
N SER A 25 -9.24 -20.95 -21.36
CA SER A 25 -9.04 -22.36 -21.69
C SER A 25 -8.27 -22.63 -23.00
N ALA A 26 -7.94 -21.59 -23.78
CA ALA A 26 -7.26 -21.74 -25.08
C ALA A 26 -5.73 -21.66 -25.00
N ARG A 27 -5.12 -21.77 -23.81
CA ARG A 27 -3.66 -21.76 -23.66
C ARG A 27 -3.08 -23.14 -24.01
N GLY A 28 -2.64 -23.29 -25.23
CA GLY A 28 -1.70 -24.34 -25.60
C GLY A 28 -0.31 -24.06 -24.98
N PRO A 29 0.63 -25.00 -25.03
CA PRO A 29 1.98 -24.85 -24.48
C PRO A 29 2.80 -23.67 -25.06
N HIS A 30 2.29 -22.95 -26.04
CA HIS A 30 2.89 -21.78 -26.69
C HIS A 30 1.95 -20.54 -26.73
N GLY A 31 0.94 -20.48 -25.86
CA GLY A 31 0.08 -19.29 -25.76
C GLY A 31 0.82 -18.06 -25.20
N PRO A 32 0.30 -16.84 -25.37
CA PRO A 32 0.91 -15.63 -24.86
C PRO A 32 1.08 -15.74 -23.33
N LYS A 33 2.24 -15.30 -22.84
CA LYS A 33 2.59 -15.34 -21.41
C LYS A 33 1.68 -14.42 -20.58
N PHE A 34 1.17 -13.36 -21.20
CA PHE A 34 0.29 -12.36 -20.60
C PHE A 34 -1.08 -12.37 -21.29
N ASP A 35 -2.12 -12.02 -20.53
CA ASP A 35 -3.48 -11.88 -21.02
C ASP A 35 -3.76 -10.50 -21.60
N ALA A 36 -3.02 -9.49 -21.13
CA ALA A 36 -3.05 -8.10 -21.56
C ALA A 36 -1.69 -7.45 -21.36
N ALA A 37 -1.45 -6.34 -22.06
CA ALA A 37 -0.29 -5.49 -21.84
C ALA A 37 -0.68 -4.02 -21.96
N LEU A 38 0.04 -3.13 -21.27
CA LEU A 38 -0.11 -1.71 -21.53
C LEU A 38 0.60 -1.32 -22.83
N SER A 39 -0.04 -0.47 -23.62
CA SER A 39 0.47 0.00 -24.91
C SER A 39 -0.24 1.29 -25.27
N ARG A 40 0.48 2.41 -25.41
CA ARG A 40 -0.12 3.73 -25.61
C ARG A 40 -0.94 3.85 -26.89
N ASP A 41 -0.56 3.11 -27.90
CA ASP A 41 -1.22 3.06 -29.22
C ASP A 41 -2.13 1.84 -29.39
N GLY A 42 -2.25 0.99 -28.36
CA GLY A 42 -3.06 -0.21 -28.40
C GLY A 42 -2.47 -1.38 -29.18
N THR A 43 -1.22 -1.28 -29.64
CA THR A 43 -0.56 -2.38 -30.35
C THR A 43 -0.24 -3.54 -29.39
N PRO A 44 -0.27 -4.80 -29.87
CA PRO A 44 0.10 -5.95 -29.04
C PRO A 44 1.55 -5.87 -28.55
N VAL A 45 1.77 -6.23 -27.27
CA VAL A 45 3.10 -6.29 -26.64
C VAL A 45 3.35 -7.70 -26.14
N GLN A 46 4.50 -8.30 -26.48
CA GLN A 46 4.85 -9.69 -26.14
C GLN A 46 3.75 -10.72 -26.52
N GLY A 47 3.04 -10.47 -27.62
CA GLY A 47 1.95 -11.32 -28.09
C GLY A 47 0.61 -11.16 -27.33
N ALA A 48 0.56 -10.32 -26.30
CA ALA A 48 -0.67 -9.99 -25.58
C ALA A 48 -1.37 -8.77 -26.19
N PRO A 49 -2.72 -8.68 -26.14
CA PRO A 49 -3.47 -7.50 -26.55
C PRO A 49 -3.00 -6.25 -25.79
N GLY A 50 -2.76 -5.15 -26.55
CA GLY A 50 -2.34 -3.86 -26.00
C GLY A 50 -3.53 -3.00 -25.55
N PHE A 51 -3.38 -2.30 -24.43
CA PHE A 51 -4.37 -1.38 -23.87
C PHE A 51 -3.72 -0.05 -23.50
N PRO A 52 -4.35 1.10 -23.80
CA PRO A 52 -3.75 2.40 -23.53
C PRO A 52 -3.67 2.75 -22.04
N THR A 53 -4.48 2.08 -21.19
CA THR A 53 -4.52 2.29 -19.74
C THR A 53 -4.66 0.96 -18.99
N LEU A 54 -4.23 0.93 -17.74
CA LEU A 54 -4.46 -0.23 -16.87
C LEU A 54 -5.96 -0.43 -16.60
N ALA A 55 -6.73 0.66 -16.45
CA ALA A 55 -8.17 0.59 -16.32
C ALA A 55 -8.83 -0.12 -17.51
N ALA A 56 -8.39 0.16 -18.74
CA ALA A 56 -8.89 -0.52 -19.95
C ALA A 56 -8.50 -2.01 -19.98
N ALA A 57 -7.26 -2.34 -19.59
CA ALA A 57 -6.80 -3.72 -19.48
C ALA A 57 -7.59 -4.51 -18.43
N LEU A 58 -7.86 -3.91 -17.28
CA LEU A 58 -8.69 -4.51 -16.22
C LEU A 58 -10.14 -4.71 -16.66
N ALA A 59 -10.72 -3.76 -17.39
CA ALA A 59 -12.09 -3.86 -17.90
C ALA A 59 -12.25 -4.96 -18.97
N ALA A 60 -11.19 -5.28 -19.70
CA ALA A 60 -11.16 -6.37 -20.69
C ALA A 60 -11.00 -7.76 -20.06
N ALA A 61 -10.74 -7.84 -18.76
CA ALA A 61 -10.56 -9.12 -18.07
C ALA A 61 -11.84 -9.94 -18.10
N PRO A 62 -11.80 -11.25 -18.46
CA PRO A 62 -12.97 -12.11 -18.43
C PRO A 62 -13.45 -12.27 -16.99
N PRO A 63 -14.75 -12.51 -16.76
CA PRO A 63 -15.26 -12.84 -15.44
C PRO A 63 -14.64 -14.15 -14.91
N GLY A 64 -14.58 -14.28 -13.56
CA GLY A 64 -14.04 -15.46 -12.91
C GLY A 64 -12.78 -15.17 -12.09
N ASP A 65 -12.16 -16.21 -11.57
CA ASP A 65 -11.02 -16.17 -10.64
C ASP A 65 -9.72 -16.76 -11.22
N ALA A 66 -9.71 -17.18 -12.47
CA ALA A 66 -8.50 -17.61 -13.14
C ALA A 66 -7.47 -16.45 -13.16
N PRO A 67 -6.15 -16.73 -13.05
CA PRO A 67 -5.12 -15.69 -13.11
C PRO A 67 -5.26 -14.83 -14.37
N TYR A 68 -5.28 -13.52 -14.19
CA TYR A 68 -5.25 -12.53 -15.28
C TYR A 68 -3.99 -11.71 -15.19
N ARG A 69 -3.07 -11.95 -16.10
CA ARG A 69 -1.71 -11.39 -16.11
C ARG A 69 -1.64 -10.19 -17.03
N ILE A 70 -1.29 -9.04 -16.47
CA ILE A 70 -1.13 -7.78 -17.22
C ILE A 70 0.34 -7.40 -17.20
N PHE A 71 0.95 -7.31 -18.39
CA PHE A 71 2.31 -6.81 -18.54
C PHE A 71 2.32 -5.29 -18.56
N ILE A 72 3.23 -4.69 -17.78
CA ILE A 72 3.45 -3.25 -17.72
C ILE A 72 4.86 -2.98 -18.24
N PRO A 73 5.02 -2.57 -19.51
CA PRO A 73 6.33 -2.27 -20.08
C PRO A 73 6.95 -1.03 -19.43
N ALA A 74 8.22 -0.79 -19.72
CA ALA A 74 8.91 0.42 -19.32
C ALA A 74 8.12 1.67 -19.74
N GLY A 75 8.01 2.60 -18.80
CA GLY A 75 7.28 3.87 -18.97
C GLY A 75 6.56 4.30 -17.70
N THR A 76 6.14 5.56 -17.71
CA THR A 76 5.34 6.15 -16.63
C THR A 76 3.87 6.18 -17.05
N TRP A 77 3.02 5.49 -16.29
CA TRP A 77 1.60 5.34 -16.54
C TRP A 77 0.85 6.13 -15.46
N ARG A 78 0.37 7.32 -15.86
CA ARG A 78 -0.30 8.22 -14.92
C ARG A 78 -1.79 7.96 -14.94
N GLU A 79 -2.29 7.26 -13.95
CA GLU A 79 -3.70 6.91 -13.80
C GLU A 79 -4.03 6.43 -12.39
N HIS A 80 -5.28 6.64 -11.99
CA HIS A 80 -5.85 6.09 -10.79
C HIS A 80 -6.44 4.70 -11.07
N ASN A 81 -5.96 3.68 -10.40
CA ASN A 81 -6.25 2.29 -10.71
C ASN A 81 -7.03 1.58 -9.60
N ARG A 82 -8.01 0.76 -9.99
CA ARG A 82 -8.83 -0.01 -9.07
C ARG A 82 -9.03 -1.45 -9.52
N VAL A 83 -8.54 -2.40 -8.73
CA VAL A 83 -8.62 -3.84 -9.00
C VAL A 83 -9.79 -4.43 -8.21
N ARG A 84 -10.87 -4.81 -8.92
CA ARG A 84 -12.07 -5.43 -8.35
C ARG A 84 -12.22 -6.92 -8.70
N ARG A 85 -11.40 -7.41 -9.62
CA ARG A 85 -11.38 -8.80 -10.04
C ARG A 85 -10.38 -9.59 -9.18
N PRO A 86 -10.72 -10.79 -8.69
CA PRO A 86 -9.75 -11.65 -8.03
C PRO A 86 -8.64 -12.10 -8.97
N ASN A 87 -7.49 -12.45 -8.38
CA ASN A 87 -6.38 -13.10 -9.06
C ASN A 87 -5.83 -12.30 -10.27
N VAL A 88 -5.74 -10.98 -10.13
CA VAL A 88 -5.06 -10.09 -11.09
C VAL A 88 -3.58 -10.03 -10.75
N HIS A 89 -2.72 -10.20 -11.75
CA HIS A 89 -1.27 -10.10 -11.62
C HIS A 89 -0.76 -8.94 -12.48
N LEU A 90 -0.16 -7.94 -11.84
CA LEU A 90 0.54 -6.85 -12.51
C LEU A 90 2.03 -7.17 -12.55
N ILE A 91 2.62 -7.22 -13.74
CA ILE A 91 4.01 -7.64 -13.91
C ILE A 91 4.73 -6.58 -14.72
N GLY A 92 5.60 -5.81 -14.06
CA GLY A 92 6.44 -4.82 -14.70
C GLY A 92 7.62 -5.46 -15.45
N GLU A 93 8.18 -4.72 -16.39
CA GLU A 93 9.42 -5.07 -17.06
C GLU A 93 10.59 -5.03 -16.06
N SER A 94 10.63 -4.00 -15.23
CA SER A 94 11.51 -3.88 -14.07
C SER A 94 10.97 -2.87 -13.07
N ARG A 95 11.38 -2.99 -11.81
CA ARG A 95 11.02 -2.05 -10.74
C ARG A 95 11.37 -0.60 -11.08
N ALA A 96 12.52 -0.37 -11.73
CA ALA A 96 12.97 0.98 -12.05
C ALA A 96 12.29 1.58 -13.27
N ALA A 97 11.76 0.77 -14.18
CA ALA A 97 11.30 1.24 -15.48
C ALA A 97 9.78 1.26 -15.65
N SER A 98 9.04 0.38 -14.97
CA SER A 98 7.58 0.27 -15.06
C SER A 98 6.94 1.02 -13.90
N ILE A 99 6.39 2.21 -14.15
CA ILE A 99 5.94 3.12 -13.09
C ILE A 99 4.45 3.40 -13.26
N LEU A 100 3.66 3.02 -12.28
CA LEU A 100 2.29 3.51 -12.08
C LEU A 100 2.35 4.71 -11.14
N VAL A 101 1.75 5.84 -11.51
CA VAL A 101 1.82 7.07 -10.71
C VAL A 101 0.52 7.86 -10.74
N PHE A 102 0.19 8.47 -9.63
CA PHE A 102 -0.85 9.48 -9.51
C PHE A 102 -0.60 10.39 -8.30
N ASP A 103 -1.25 11.56 -8.24
CA ASP A 103 -1.09 12.55 -7.16
C ASP A 103 -2.33 12.67 -6.25
N ASP A 104 -3.01 11.56 -6.01
CA ASP A 104 -4.25 11.52 -5.23
C ASP A 104 -4.05 11.91 -3.75
N LEU A 105 -4.89 12.81 -3.27
CA LEU A 105 -5.01 13.19 -1.86
C LEU A 105 -6.26 12.60 -1.21
N ALA A 106 -6.12 12.07 0.00
CA ALA A 106 -7.22 11.42 0.71
C ALA A 106 -8.38 12.35 1.08
N ASN A 107 -8.09 13.62 1.32
CA ASN A 107 -9.02 14.64 1.80
C ASN A 107 -9.60 15.54 0.70
N VAL A 108 -9.30 15.28 -0.57
CA VAL A 108 -9.96 15.96 -1.68
C VAL A 108 -11.37 15.40 -1.87
N PRO A 109 -12.41 16.25 -2.01
CA PRO A 109 -13.76 15.78 -2.29
C PRO A 109 -13.81 14.93 -3.57
N ARG A 110 -14.48 13.79 -3.49
CA ARG A 110 -14.64 12.83 -4.59
C ARG A 110 -15.96 12.08 -4.48
N PRO A 111 -16.41 11.40 -5.53
CA PRO A 111 -17.61 10.57 -5.47
C PRO A 111 -17.57 9.58 -4.30
N PRO A 112 -18.71 9.30 -3.64
CA PRO A 112 -18.77 8.33 -2.56
C PRO A 112 -18.23 6.96 -2.98
N GLY A 113 -17.37 6.38 -2.12
CA GLY A 113 -16.79 5.05 -2.37
C GLY A 113 -15.56 5.04 -3.28
N GLU A 114 -15.08 6.19 -3.75
CA GLU A 114 -13.82 6.28 -4.48
C GLU A 114 -12.66 6.60 -3.53
N PRO A 115 -11.77 5.64 -3.24
CA PRO A 115 -10.62 5.88 -2.40
C PRO A 115 -9.52 6.64 -3.14
N ALA A 116 -8.85 7.54 -2.43
CA ALA A 116 -7.71 8.28 -2.94
C ALA A 116 -6.44 7.41 -2.84
N SER A 117 -5.99 6.87 -3.95
CA SER A 117 -4.75 6.09 -4.03
C SER A 117 -4.39 5.83 -5.49
N THR A 118 -3.12 5.76 -5.82
CA THR A 118 -2.67 5.39 -7.17
C THR A 118 -3.15 3.99 -7.55
N LEU A 119 -3.05 3.04 -6.63
CA LEU A 119 -3.58 1.68 -6.80
C LEU A 119 -4.46 1.28 -5.63
N VAL A 120 -5.70 0.89 -5.94
CA VAL A 120 -6.65 0.31 -4.99
C VAL A 120 -6.91 -1.15 -5.32
N VAL A 121 -6.80 -2.02 -4.34
CA VAL A 121 -7.11 -3.45 -4.47
C VAL A 121 -8.27 -3.80 -3.56
N GLU A 122 -9.34 -4.41 -4.13
CA GLU A 122 -10.56 -4.78 -3.42
C GLU A 122 -10.90 -6.27 -3.54
N ALA A 123 -10.07 -7.02 -4.24
CA ALA A 123 -10.32 -8.44 -4.53
C ALA A 123 -9.15 -9.31 -4.05
N PRO A 124 -9.39 -10.59 -3.73
CA PRO A 124 -8.37 -11.49 -3.22
C PRO A 124 -7.39 -11.95 -4.30
N ASP A 125 -6.28 -12.53 -3.84
CA ASP A 125 -5.25 -13.17 -4.67
C ASP A 125 -4.56 -12.22 -5.66
N PHE A 126 -4.52 -10.93 -5.32
CA PHE A 126 -3.79 -9.94 -6.11
C PHE A 126 -2.28 -10.15 -6.02
N ARG A 127 -1.58 -9.98 -7.15
CA ARG A 127 -0.12 -10.02 -7.19
C ARG A 127 0.46 -8.87 -7.99
N ALA A 128 1.57 -8.31 -7.52
CA ALA A 128 2.35 -7.32 -8.25
C ALA A 128 3.84 -7.68 -8.19
N ALA A 129 4.55 -7.54 -9.30
CA ALA A 129 5.99 -7.81 -9.34
C ALA A 129 6.73 -6.86 -10.29
N HIS A 130 7.97 -6.50 -9.93
CA HIS A 130 8.93 -5.77 -10.75
C HIS A 130 8.42 -4.43 -11.29
N LEU A 131 7.73 -3.64 -10.45
CA LEU A 131 7.22 -2.32 -10.83
C LEU A 131 7.30 -1.32 -9.67
N THR A 132 7.12 -0.07 -9.99
CA THR A 132 6.98 1.02 -9.03
C THR A 132 5.54 1.52 -9.01
N ILE A 133 5.02 1.80 -7.82
CA ILE A 133 3.71 2.43 -7.59
C ILE A 133 3.96 3.67 -6.75
N ASP A 134 3.81 4.84 -7.35
CA ASP A 134 4.10 6.13 -6.72
C ASP A 134 2.81 6.92 -6.48
N ASN A 135 2.77 7.61 -5.35
CA ASN A 135 1.96 8.80 -5.22
C ASN A 135 2.92 10.00 -5.22
N ASP A 136 2.90 10.78 -6.30
CA ASP A 136 3.83 11.89 -6.54
C ASP A 136 3.29 13.25 -6.07
N PHE A 137 2.30 13.25 -5.16
CA PHE A 137 1.84 14.47 -4.52
C PHE A 137 3.01 15.24 -3.89
N ASP A 138 3.12 16.51 -4.24
CA ASP A 138 4.21 17.38 -3.77
C ASP A 138 4.02 17.79 -2.30
N TYR A 139 4.25 16.83 -1.42
CA TYR A 139 4.14 17.00 0.03
C TYR A 139 5.02 18.15 0.57
N PRO A 140 6.30 18.28 0.19
CA PRO A 140 7.15 19.34 0.70
C PRO A 140 6.62 20.75 0.42
N HIS A 141 6.02 20.96 -0.75
CA HIS A 141 5.44 22.25 -1.13
C HIS A 141 4.14 22.55 -0.38
N HIS A 142 3.31 21.54 -0.13
CA HIS A 142 1.99 21.69 0.47
C HIS A 142 1.97 21.57 2.00
N MET A 143 3.08 21.15 2.61
CA MET A 143 3.23 21.03 4.06
C MET A 143 4.39 21.91 4.56
N PRO A 144 4.16 23.24 4.67
CA PRO A 144 5.21 24.17 5.05
C PRO A 144 5.80 23.85 6.43
N ALA A 145 7.03 24.31 6.65
CA ALA A 145 7.84 24.01 7.83
C ALA A 145 7.19 24.43 9.15
N ASP A 146 6.39 25.49 9.12
CA ASP A 146 5.76 26.10 10.30
C ASP A 146 4.48 25.39 10.78
N VAL A 147 3.96 24.42 10.02
CA VAL A 147 2.78 23.63 10.45
C VAL A 147 3.21 22.65 11.53
N PRO A 148 2.72 22.77 12.77
CA PRO A 148 3.03 21.81 13.82
C PRO A 148 2.56 20.41 13.44
N TYR A 149 3.40 19.42 13.76
CA TYR A 149 3.16 18.01 13.43
C TYR A 149 1.82 17.45 13.91
N ASP A 150 1.38 17.84 15.11
CA ASP A 150 0.17 17.36 15.78
C ASP A 150 -1.14 17.98 15.25
N ARG A 151 -1.07 19.02 14.44
CA ARG A 151 -2.24 19.67 13.81
C ARG A 151 -2.65 19.05 12.46
N THR A 152 -1.92 18.05 11.98
CA THR A 152 -2.17 17.43 10.67
C THR A 152 -3.40 16.53 10.61
N GLY A 153 -4.14 16.38 11.70
CA GLY A 153 -5.26 15.43 11.78
C GLY A 153 -6.47 15.72 10.89
N ALA A 154 -6.70 16.97 10.46
CA ALA A 154 -7.84 17.33 9.64
C ALA A 154 -7.49 17.86 8.24
N SER A 155 -6.22 18.20 8.01
CA SER A 155 -5.74 18.78 6.76
C SER A 155 -4.42 18.17 6.28
N GLY A 156 -4.09 16.99 6.78
CA GLY A 156 -2.86 16.30 6.42
C GLY A 156 -2.81 15.96 4.93
N ALA A 157 -1.61 16.06 4.37
CA ALA A 157 -1.33 15.68 2.99
C ALA A 157 -1.20 14.14 2.86
N GLN A 158 -2.26 13.43 3.22
CA GLN A 158 -2.36 11.98 3.15
C GLN A 158 -2.51 11.56 1.69
N ALA A 159 -1.48 10.91 1.14
CA ALA A 159 -1.39 10.60 -0.28
C ALA A 159 -0.88 9.16 -0.47
N ARG A 160 -1.83 8.25 -0.73
CA ARG A 160 -1.56 6.81 -0.78
C ARG A 160 -1.09 6.35 -2.15
N ALA A 161 0.03 5.65 -2.20
CA ALA A 161 0.42 4.90 -3.39
C ALA A 161 -0.42 3.63 -3.53
N VAL A 162 -0.58 2.87 -2.43
CA VAL A 162 -1.33 1.59 -2.44
C VAL A 162 -2.35 1.55 -1.30
N HIS A 163 -3.57 1.12 -1.63
CA HIS A 163 -4.62 0.83 -0.66
C HIS A 163 -5.17 -0.59 -0.85
N LEU A 164 -4.94 -1.45 0.12
CA LEU A 164 -5.52 -2.79 0.21
C LEU A 164 -6.79 -2.70 1.06
N MET A 165 -7.96 -2.71 0.41
CA MET A 165 -9.27 -2.57 1.05
C MET A 165 -9.81 -3.91 1.58
N ALA A 166 -11.00 -3.85 2.18
CA ALA A 166 -11.75 -5.05 2.52
C ALA A 166 -11.94 -5.93 1.27
N GLY A 167 -11.61 -7.21 1.35
CA GLY A 167 -11.60 -8.14 0.22
C GLY A 167 -10.22 -8.39 -0.40
N ALA A 168 -9.23 -7.54 -0.18
CA ALA A 168 -7.87 -7.71 -0.69
C ALA A 168 -7.06 -8.77 0.10
N ASP A 169 -7.67 -9.91 0.41
CA ASP A 169 -6.96 -10.99 1.12
C ASP A 169 -5.97 -11.72 0.20
N ARG A 170 -4.85 -12.16 0.76
CA ARG A 170 -3.77 -12.89 0.09
C ARG A 170 -3.08 -12.09 -1.04
N SER A 171 -2.90 -10.80 -0.82
CA SER A 171 -2.12 -9.96 -1.75
C SER A 171 -0.63 -10.21 -1.61
N VAL A 172 0.10 -10.30 -2.74
CA VAL A 172 1.55 -10.52 -2.78
C VAL A 172 2.23 -9.45 -3.62
N PHE A 173 3.26 -8.83 -3.06
CA PHE A 173 4.13 -7.87 -3.74
C PHE A 173 5.56 -8.40 -3.72
N GLU A 174 6.18 -8.53 -4.89
CA GLU A 174 7.54 -9.06 -5.06
C GLU A 174 8.39 -8.07 -5.86
N ASP A 175 9.48 -7.56 -5.30
CA ASP A 175 10.34 -6.58 -5.95
C ASP A 175 9.56 -5.34 -6.45
N VAL A 176 8.68 -4.79 -5.61
CA VAL A 176 7.86 -3.60 -5.90
C VAL A 176 8.34 -2.42 -5.07
N ALA A 177 8.50 -1.25 -5.70
CA ALA A 177 8.67 0.01 -4.97
C ALA A 177 7.32 0.68 -4.76
N MET A 178 7.10 1.23 -3.56
CA MET A 178 5.95 2.05 -3.21
C MET A 178 6.45 3.35 -2.59
N ASN A 179 6.23 4.47 -3.28
CA ASN A 179 6.75 5.75 -2.85
C ASN A 179 5.62 6.74 -2.54
N GLY A 180 5.84 7.51 -1.51
CA GLY A 180 4.95 8.59 -1.08
C GLY A 180 5.58 9.39 0.04
N TRP A 181 4.74 10.05 0.83
CA TRP A 181 5.16 10.83 2.00
C TRP A 181 4.37 10.44 3.24
N GLN A 182 3.15 10.93 3.39
CA GLN A 182 2.24 10.55 4.47
C GLN A 182 1.26 9.50 3.95
N ASP A 183 1.09 8.42 4.71
CA ASP A 183 0.11 7.37 4.42
C ASP A 183 0.41 6.57 3.13
N THR A 184 1.65 6.35 2.73
CA THR A 184 2.02 5.71 1.44
C THR A 184 1.34 4.37 1.19
N LEU A 185 1.32 3.47 2.18
CA LEU A 185 0.74 2.12 2.06
C LEU A 185 -0.33 1.90 3.13
N PHE A 186 -1.58 1.79 2.70
CA PHE A 186 -2.72 1.47 3.56
C PHE A 186 -3.13 0.00 3.42
N THR A 187 -2.90 -0.79 4.46
CA THR A 187 -3.32 -2.20 4.55
C THR A 187 -4.58 -2.30 5.42
N ASP A 188 -5.74 -1.87 4.89
CA ASP A 188 -6.96 -1.75 5.71
C ASP A 188 -7.53 -3.10 6.12
N ALA A 189 -7.31 -4.18 5.36
CA ALA A 189 -7.80 -5.51 5.70
C ALA A 189 -6.99 -6.63 5.01
N GLY A 190 -7.30 -7.88 5.36
CA GLY A 190 -6.76 -9.08 4.71
C GLY A 190 -5.32 -9.39 5.09
N ARG A 191 -4.79 -10.43 4.45
CA ARG A 191 -3.39 -10.86 4.56
C ARG A 191 -2.61 -10.34 3.37
N SER A 192 -1.43 -9.77 3.62
CA SER A 192 -0.56 -9.30 2.55
C SER A 192 0.92 -9.59 2.86
N TYR A 193 1.65 -9.98 1.82
CA TYR A 193 3.05 -10.34 1.88
C TYR A 193 3.86 -9.50 0.90
N PHE A 194 4.90 -8.88 1.41
CA PHE A 194 5.82 -8.04 0.65
C PHE A 194 7.21 -8.64 0.72
N SER A 195 7.76 -9.07 -0.41
CA SER A 195 9.09 -9.69 -0.52
C SER A 195 10.02 -8.81 -1.33
N SER A 196 11.19 -8.50 -0.79
CA SER A 196 12.22 -7.70 -1.48
C SER A 196 11.71 -6.35 -2.00
N CYS A 197 10.66 -5.82 -1.37
CA CYS A 197 10.05 -4.55 -1.72
C CYS A 197 10.83 -3.36 -1.17
N TYR A 198 10.59 -2.20 -1.77
CA TYR A 198 11.04 -0.90 -1.27
C TYR A 198 9.82 -0.07 -0.92
N VAL A 199 9.76 0.47 0.30
CA VAL A 199 8.67 1.38 0.72
C VAL A 199 9.27 2.64 1.27
N SER A 200 8.89 3.81 0.73
CA SER A 200 9.37 5.09 1.24
C SER A 200 8.24 6.01 1.67
N GLY A 201 8.51 6.78 2.72
CA GLY A 201 7.58 7.77 3.24
C GLY A 201 8.12 8.50 4.48
N ALA A 202 7.28 9.29 5.13
CA ALA A 202 7.64 10.05 6.31
C ALA A 202 6.69 9.79 7.50
N VAL A 203 5.41 10.12 7.37
CA VAL A 203 4.46 10.04 8.48
C VAL A 203 3.50 8.90 8.27
N ASP A 204 3.47 7.93 9.21
CA ASP A 204 2.56 6.78 9.19
C ASP A 204 2.51 6.10 7.82
N PHE A 205 3.65 6.01 7.15
CA PHE A 205 3.67 5.66 5.75
C PHE A 205 3.37 4.18 5.48
N ILE A 206 3.29 3.34 6.52
CA ILE A 206 2.74 1.99 6.49
C ILE A 206 1.70 1.90 7.60
N TYR A 207 0.42 1.70 7.27
CA TYR A 207 -0.62 1.71 8.30
C TYR A 207 -1.80 0.79 7.96
N GLY A 208 -2.64 0.51 8.97
CA GLY A 208 -3.86 -0.26 8.77
C GLY A 208 -4.10 -1.37 9.78
N ARG A 209 -5.05 -2.25 9.43
CA ARG A 209 -5.53 -3.37 10.29
C ARG A 209 -5.16 -4.74 9.73
N GLY A 210 -4.59 -4.80 8.52
CA GLY A 210 -4.25 -6.05 7.85
C GLY A 210 -3.26 -6.91 8.64
N ILE A 211 -3.19 -8.19 8.29
CA ILE A 211 -2.14 -9.11 8.72
C ILE A 211 -1.03 -9.04 7.66
N VAL A 212 0.06 -8.38 7.99
CA VAL A 212 1.09 -7.97 7.02
C VAL A 212 2.44 -8.52 7.41
N VAL A 213 3.18 -9.00 6.42
CA VAL A 213 4.59 -9.36 6.55
C VAL A 213 5.38 -8.65 5.46
N PHE A 214 6.38 -7.88 5.88
CA PHE A 214 7.49 -7.42 5.07
C PHE A 214 8.66 -8.36 5.30
N ASP A 215 9.20 -8.93 4.25
CA ASP A 215 10.28 -9.91 4.28
C ASP A 215 11.42 -9.47 3.36
N HIS A 216 12.62 -9.26 3.92
CA HIS A 216 13.80 -8.74 3.20
C HIS A 216 13.53 -7.43 2.43
N CYS A 217 12.69 -6.55 2.99
CA CYS A 217 12.34 -5.27 2.37
C CYS A 217 13.27 -4.14 2.84
N GLU A 218 13.39 -3.10 2.01
CA GLU A 218 13.94 -1.82 2.42
C GLU A 218 12.80 -0.86 2.77
N ILE A 219 12.83 -0.31 3.98
CA ILE A 219 11.85 0.64 4.52
C ILE A 219 12.57 1.95 4.73
N ARG A 220 12.31 2.94 3.86
CA ARG A 220 13.07 4.17 3.82
C ARG A 220 12.30 5.36 4.37
N SER A 221 12.84 5.98 5.39
CA SER A 221 12.31 7.23 5.94
C SER A 221 12.80 8.43 5.13
N ARG A 222 11.87 9.34 4.76
CA ARG A 222 12.14 10.55 3.99
C ARG A 222 12.26 11.77 4.89
N THR A 223 13.23 12.64 4.59
CA THR A 223 13.45 13.90 5.31
C THR A 223 12.34 14.90 4.99
N ARG A 224 11.61 15.36 6.01
CA ARG A 224 10.60 16.41 5.85
C ARG A 224 11.27 17.78 5.98
N PRO A 225 11.21 18.64 4.96
CA PRO A 225 11.84 19.95 5.01
C PRO A 225 11.33 20.79 6.20
N GLY A 226 12.25 21.40 6.94
CA GLY A 226 11.95 22.31 8.05
C GLY A 226 11.29 21.66 9.28
N LYS A 227 11.41 20.34 9.46
CA LYS A 227 10.94 19.62 10.65
C LYS A 227 12.10 19.02 11.42
N ASP A 228 12.06 19.13 12.75
CA ASP A 228 13.05 18.50 13.64
C ASP A 228 12.78 17.02 13.87
N PHE A 229 11.52 16.61 13.74
CA PHE A 229 11.08 15.23 13.85
C PHE A 229 10.44 14.79 12.54
N HIS A 230 10.97 13.76 11.89
CA HIS A 230 10.62 13.41 10.53
C HIS A 230 9.47 12.44 10.39
N GLY A 231 9.10 11.68 11.43
CA GLY A 231 7.87 10.92 11.39
C GLY A 231 7.86 9.55 12.03
N PHE A 232 7.00 8.68 11.51
CA PHE A 232 6.74 7.34 12.04
C PHE A 232 6.67 6.36 10.88
N ILE A 233 7.31 5.20 11.04
CA ILE A 233 7.28 4.16 10.00
C ILE A 233 5.90 3.53 9.95
N VAL A 234 5.41 3.03 11.11
CA VAL A 234 4.16 2.26 11.11
C VAL A 234 3.10 2.84 12.06
N ALA A 235 1.84 2.80 11.62
CA ALA A 235 0.67 3.12 12.44
C ALA A 235 -0.39 2.00 12.39
N PRO A 236 -0.19 0.89 13.10
CA PRO A 236 -1.12 -0.23 13.08
C PRO A 236 -2.37 0.06 13.91
N SER A 237 -3.52 -0.46 13.44
CA SER A 237 -4.81 -0.41 14.12
C SER A 237 -5.40 -1.82 14.29
N THR A 238 -4.56 -2.77 14.69
CA THR A 238 -4.89 -4.19 14.79
C THR A 238 -5.99 -4.43 15.83
N SER A 239 -7.00 -5.20 15.47
CA SER A 239 -8.09 -5.54 16.39
C SER A 239 -7.63 -6.47 17.53
N ALA A 240 -8.30 -6.41 18.68
CA ALA A 240 -7.97 -7.21 19.86
C ALA A 240 -7.99 -8.72 19.58
N GLY A 241 -8.96 -9.21 18.81
CA GLY A 241 -9.08 -10.61 18.41
C GLY A 241 -8.09 -11.08 17.35
N GLN A 242 -7.36 -10.15 16.70
CA GLN A 242 -6.37 -10.47 15.67
C GLN A 242 -4.97 -10.52 16.30
N ARG A 243 -4.35 -11.70 16.27
CA ARG A 243 -3.04 -11.92 16.93
C ARG A 243 -1.90 -11.09 16.28
N PHE A 244 -1.85 -11.02 14.97
CA PHE A 244 -0.81 -10.35 14.20
C PHE A 244 -1.36 -9.16 13.41
N GLY A 245 -0.61 -8.08 13.36
CA GLY A 245 -0.83 -6.90 12.53
C GLY A 245 0.28 -6.76 11.50
N ILE A 246 1.11 -5.70 11.62
CA ILE A 246 2.15 -5.36 10.64
C ILE A 246 3.52 -5.81 11.18
N ASN A 247 4.19 -6.71 10.47
CA ASN A 247 5.43 -7.35 10.93
C ASN A 247 6.54 -7.22 9.88
N PHE A 248 7.75 -6.91 10.34
CA PHE A 248 8.95 -6.75 9.54
C PHE A 248 9.96 -7.83 9.89
N LEU A 249 10.34 -8.64 8.91
CA LEU A 249 11.28 -9.76 9.06
C LEU A 249 12.50 -9.50 8.17
N ASP A 250 13.69 -9.49 8.77
CA ASP A 250 14.95 -9.36 8.04
C ASP A 250 15.03 -8.12 7.12
N CYS A 251 14.32 -7.04 7.49
CA CYS A 251 14.23 -5.80 6.73
C CYS A 251 15.38 -4.82 7.06
N ARG A 252 15.58 -3.85 6.18
CA ARG A 252 16.50 -2.73 6.38
C ARG A 252 15.72 -1.44 6.53
N LEU A 253 15.84 -0.78 7.69
CA LEU A 253 15.28 0.54 7.94
C LEU A 253 16.37 1.58 7.59
N THR A 254 16.17 2.26 6.47
CA THR A 254 17.11 3.25 5.91
C THR A 254 16.53 4.66 5.97
N LYS A 255 17.32 5.65 5.63
CA LYS A 255 16.92 7.06 5.66
C LYS A 255 17.46 7.83 4.45
N ASP A 256 16.92 9.02 4.19
CA ASP A 256 17.53 9.97 3.29
C ASP A 256 18.90 10.46 3.85
N ALA A 257 19.83 10.76 2.96
CA ALA A 257 21.20 11.05 3.33
C ALA A 257 21.34 12.28 4.25
N ASP A 258 20.41 13.21 4.15
CA ASP A 258 20.38 14.46 4.93
C ASP A 258 19.56 14.35 6.23
N MET A 259 18.98 13.18 6.52
CA MET A 259 18.15 12.99 7.71
C MET A 259 19.03 12.91 8.97
N PRO A 260 18.76 13.74 10.00
CA PRO A 260 19.46 13.65 11.27
C PRO A 260 19.20 12.35 12.02
N ALA A 261 20.11 12.00 12.92
CA ALA A 261 19.91 10.88 13.84
C ALA A 261 18.75 11.14 14.82
N HIS A 262 18.08 10.08 15.26
CA HIS A 262 17.03 10.09 16.29
C HIS A 262 15.84 11.01 15.99
N THR A 263 15.35 10.99 14.74
CA THR A 263 14.25 11.85 14.29
C THR A 263 13.05 11.09 13.73
N VAL A 264 13.06 9.76 13.81
CA VAL A 264 11.95 8.90 13.35
C VAL A 264 11.68 7.83 14.39
N ALA A 265 10.41 7.56 14.69
CA ALA A 265 10.03 6.43 15.51
C ALA A 265 9.70 5.20 14.66
N LEU A 266 9.90 3.99 15.21
CA LEU A 266 9.47 2.72 14.60
C LEU A 266 7.98 2.73 14.28
N GLY A 267 7.19 3.42 15.12
CA GLY A 267 5.77 3.61 14.88
C GLY A 267 5.02 4.12 16.11
N ARG A 268 3.70 4.25 15.91
CA ARG A 268 2.78 4.71 16.96
C ARG A 268 1.44 3.97 16.89
N PRO A 269 0.73 3.74 18.02
CA PRO A 269 -0.50 2.97 18.02
C PRO A 269 -1.67 3.79 17.48
N TRP A 270 -2.23 3.40 16.34
CA TRP A 270 -3.37 4.07 15.77
C TRP A 270 -4.69 3.42 16.25
N ARG A 271 -5.53 4.21 16.91
CA ARG A 271 -6.94 3.89 17.11
C ARG A 271 -7.76 4.57 16.04
N ARG A 272 -8.06 3.84 14.95
CA ARG A 272 -8.88 4.40 13.86
C ARG A 272 -10.22 4.90 14.39
N GLY A 273 -10.69 6.02 13.86
CA GLY A 273 -12.04 6.50 14.17
C GLY A 273 -13.09 5.57 13.57
N VAL A 274 -14.06 5.15 14.40
CA VAL A 274 -15.24 4.42 13.97
C VAL A 274 -16.48 5.25 14.24
N THR A 275 -17.47 5.19 13.33
CA THR A 275 -18.77 5.80 13.53
C THR A 275 -19.72 4.74 14.05
N ARG A 276 -20.30 4.99 15.22
CA ARG A 276 -21.28 4.12 15.89
C ARG A 276 -22.55 4.93 16.16
N PRO A 277 -23.69 4.32 16.53
CA PRO A 277 -24.92 5.04 16.81
C PRO A 277 -24.78 6.15 17.87
N ASP A 278 -23.86 6.00 18.79
CA ASP A 278 -23.56 6.90 19.91
C ASP A 278 -22.45 7.94 19.61
N GLY A 279 -21.88 7.94 18.41
CA GLY A 279 -20.91 8.94 18.01
C GLY A 279 -19.72 8.40 17.19
N LYS A 280 -18.76 9.29 16.95
CA LYS A 280 -17.50 8.98 16.25
C LYS A 280 -16.34 9.07 17.25
N TYR A 281 -15.66 7.98 17.47
CA TYR A 281 -14.54 7.88 18.41
C TYR A 281 -13.52 6.81 17.97
N GLY A 282 -12.38 6.76 18.64
CA GLY A 282 -11.35 5.75 18.38
C GLY A 282 -11.87 4.35 18.72
N ASP A 283 -11.67 3.41 17.81
CA ASP A 283 -12.14 2.03 17.94
C ASP A 283 -11.57 1.38 19.22
N PRO A 284 -12.41 1.07 20.24
CA PRO A 284 -11.92 0.47 21.48
C PRO A 284 -11.30 -0.91 21.26
N ASP A 285 -11.66 -1.60 20.17
CA ASP A 285 -11.11 -2.91 19.82
C ASP A 285 -9.74 -2.83 19.14
N ALA A 286 -9.27 -1.64 18.77
CA ALA A 286 -7.95 -1.46 18.18
C ALA A 286 -6.89 -1.41 19.28
N VAL A 287 -6.06 -2.45 19.33
CA VAL A 287 -4.98 -2.61 20.33
C VAL A 287 -3.59 -2.54 19.71
N ALA A 288 -3.48 -2.20 18.47
CA ALA A 288 -2.28 -2.11 17.65
C ALA A 288 -1.29 -3.28 17.87
N GLN A 289 -0.75 -3.82 16.80
CA GLN A 289 0.33 -4.81 16.88
C GLN A 289 1.32 -4.56 15.74
N SER A 290 2.59 -4.44 16.09
CA SER A 290 3.69 -4.46 15.13
C SER A 290 4.94 -5.07 15.75
N ALA A 291 5.75 -5.74 14.92
CA ALA A 291 7.01 -6.30 15.37
C ALA A 291 8.11 -6.17 14.32
N TYR A 292 9.32 -5.86 14.77
CA TYR A 292 10.53 -5.85 13.96
C TYR A 292 11.45 -6.99 14.43
N LEU A 293 11.71 -7.94 13.53
CA LEU A 293 12.54 -9.11 13.83
C LEU A 293 13.76 -9.15 12.92
N ARG A 294 14.95 -9.19 13.50
CA ARG A 294 16.24 -9.28 12.81
C ARG A 294 16.45 -8.18 11.74
N CYS A 295 15.88 -7.00 11.99
CA CYS A 295 16.02 -5.86 11.10
C CYS A 295 17.35 -5.13 11.33
N TRP A 296 17.90 -4.56 10.27
CA TRP A 296 18.96 -3.56 10.39
C TRP A 296 18.32 -2.17 10.44
N MET A 297 18.68 -1.37 11.47
CA MET A 297 18.10 -0.06 11.72
C MET A 297 19.20 1.01 11.68
N ASP A 298 19.02 2.01 10.81
CA ASP A 298 19.92 3.16 10.75
C ASP A 298 19.70 4.12 11.93
N ASP A 299 20.61 5.06 12.16
CA ASP A 299 20.67 5.95 13.32
C ASP A 299 19.50 6.95 13.44
N HIS A 300 18.66 7.09 12.40
CA HIS A 300 17.48 7.97 12.44
C HIS A 300 16.41 7.49 13.45
N ILE A 301 16.45 6.23 13.86
CA ILE A 301 15.48 5.69 14.83
C ILE A 301 15.75 6.27 16.22
N VAL A 302 14.71 6.82 16.85
CA VAL A 302 14.78 7.36 18.21
C VAL A 302 15.13 6.26 19.23
N PRO A 303 15.87 6.60 20.33
CA PRO A 303 16.24 5.61 21.35
C PRO A 303 15.03 4.91 21.98
N GLU A 304 13.90 5.61 22.15
CA GLU A 304 12.65 5.09 22.71
C GLU A 304 11.97 4.09 21.76
N GLY A 305 12.33 4.06 20.49
CA GLY A 305 11.79 3.22 19.43
C GLY A 305 10.37 3.60 19.04
N TRP A 306 9.44 3.60 19.97
CA TRP A 306 8.00 3.77 19.73
C TRP A 306 7.47 5.06 20.34
N TYR A 307 6.41 5.63 19.73
CA TYR A 307 5.82 6.89 20.14
C TYR A 307 4.33 6.71 20.50
N PRO A 308 3.78 7.52 21.41
CA PRO A 308 2.35 7.51 21.70
C PRO A 308 1.53 8.21 20.62
N MET A 309 0.22 7.94 20.57
CA MET A 309 -0.71 8.58 19.65
C MET A 309 -2.01 8.96 20.35
N HIS A 310 -2.50 10.17 20.07
CA HIS A 310 -3.81 10.60 20.56
C HIS A 310 -4.96 9.94 19.78
N TYR A 311 -6.06 9.71 20.50
CA TYR A 311 -7.37 9.41 19.92
C TYR A 311 -8.48 10.07 20.76
N ASN A 312 -9.67 10.25 20.20
CA ASN A 312 -10.83 10.66 20.97
C ASN A 312 -11.55 9.39 21.49
N ASN A 313 -11.78 9.29 22.80
CA ASN A 313 -12.53 8.18 23.37
C ASN A 313 -14.06 8.38 23.17
N GLN A 314 -14.86 7.43 23.61
CA GLN A 314 -16.33 7.46 23.50
C GLN A 314 -16.96 8.68 24.19
N ALA A 315 -16.34 9.19 25.25
CA ALA A 315 -16.78 10.40 25.94
C ALA A 315 -16.35 11.71 25.23
N GLY A 316 -15.75 11.61 24.03
CA GLY A 316 -15.25 12.76 23.28
C GLY A 316 -13.92 13.34 23.80
N MET A 317 -13.36 12.78 24.86
CA MET A 317 -12.10 13.24 25.42
C MET A 317 -10.92 12.79 24.56
N ARG A 318 -9.97 13.70 24.33
CA ARG A 318 -8.70 13.39 23.69
C ARG A 318 -7.78 12.73 24.70
N VAL A 319 -7.47 11.46 24.49
CA VAL A 319 -6.60 10.64 25.35
C VAL A 319 -5.38 10.14 24.56
N MET A 320 -4.30 9.86 25.28
CA MET A 320 -3.06 9.35 24.72
C MET A 320 -3.01 7.84 24.88
N LEU A 321 -2.83 7.10 23.79
CA LEU A 321 -2.52 5.67 23.84
C LEU A 321 -0.99 5.51 23.84
N GLN A 322 -0.49 4.84 24.88
CA GLN A 322 0.94 4.64 25.06
C GLN A 322 1.43 3.37 24.36
N PRO A 323 2.69 3.32 23.90
CA PRO A 323 3.27 2.11 23.30
C PRO A 323 3.26 0.90 24.23
N GLU A 324 3.33 1.11 25.55
CA GLU A 324 3.30 0.07 26.57
C GLU A 324 1.92 -0.61 26.72
N GLU A 325 0.86 0.06 26.28
CA GLU A 325 -0.52 -0.44 26.34
C GLU A 325 -0.89 -1.33 25.15
N VAL A 326 0.02 -1.48 24.17
CA VAL A 326 -0.23 -2.20 22.92
C VAL A 326 0.80 -3.30 22.66
N ARG A 327 0.67 -4.02 21.56
CA ARG A 327 1.49 -5.21 21.29
C ARG A 327 2.65 -4.89 20.33
N PHE A 328 3.47 -3.90 20.68
CA PHE A 328 4.70 -3.59 19.98
C PHE A 328 5.85 -4.45 20.49
N ALA A 329 6.73 -4.90 19.59
CA ALA A 329 7.83 -5.76 19.96
C ALA A 329 9.01 -5.71 18.98
N GLU A 330 10.19 -6.11 19.46
CA GLU A 330 11.41 -6.22 18.69
C GLU A 330 12.13 -7.54 19.02
N PHE A 331 12.93 -8.07 18.09
CA PHE A 331 13.78 -9.23 18.32
C PHE A 331 14.99 -9.25 17.39
N GLY A 332 16.19 -9.28 17.98
CA GLY A 332 17.43 -9.55 17.26
C GLY A 332 17.79 -8.51 16.19
N SER A 333 17.20 -7.31 16.24
CA SER A 333 17.55 -6.21 15.33
C SER A 333 18.92 -5.63 15.70
N VAL A 334 19.63 -5.13 14.69
CA VAL A 334 20.99 -4.60 14.77
C VAL A 334 21.11 -3.25 14.07
N GLY A 335 22.25 -2.58 14.21
CA GLY A 335 22.52 -1.28 13.61
C GLY A 335 22.43 -0.13 14.63
N PRO A 336 22.82 1.09 14.23
CA PRO A 336 22.92 2.22 15.15
C PRO A 336 21.57 2.66 15.75
N GLY A 337 20.44 2.37 15.09
CA GLY A 337 19.08 2.64 15.57
C GLY A 337 18.48 1.53 16.44
N ALA A 338 19.15 0.39 16.57
CA ALA A 338 18.74 -0.70 17.44
C ALA A 338 19.10 -0.36 18.89
N GLY A 339 18.15 0.18 19.64
CA GLY A 339 18.36 0.59 21.03
C GLY A 339 18.18 -0.58 22.04
N PRO A 340 18.50 -0.34 23.31
CA PRO A 340 18.26 -1.31 24.38
C PRO A 340 16.77 -1.49 24.70
N ALA A 341 16.45 -2.56 25.42
CA ALA A 341 15.11 -2.78 25.97
C ALA A 341 14.76 -1.66 26.97
N THR A 342 13.56 -1.12 26.86
CA THR A 342 12.98 -0.11 27.75
C THR A 342 11.51 -0.43 28.00
N ALA A 343 10.81 0.36 28.79
CA ALA A 343 9.36 0.22 28.93
C ALA A 343 8.64 0.30 27.59
N ARG A 344 9.09 1.16 26.66
CA ARG A 344 8.53 1.34 25.31
C ARG A 344 9.08 0.34 24.28
N ARG A 345 10.32 -0.12 24.42
CA ARG A 345 10.97 -1.10 23.53
C ARG A 345 10.94 -2.49 24.15
N ARG A 346 9.82 -3.19 23.97
CA ARG A 346 9.68 -4.57 24.44
C ARG A 346 10.41 -5.52 23.49
N PHE A 347 11.31 -6.34 24.03
CA PHE A 347 12.00 -7.39 23.27
C PHE A 347 11.35 -8.74 23.50
N LEU A 348 11.15 -9.48 22.44
CA LEU A 348 10.68 -10.87 22.48
C LEU A 348 11.80 -11.80 22.97
N SER A 349 11.44 -12.82 23.70
CA SER A 349 12.30 -13.98 23.91
C SER A 349 12.46 -14.79 22.62
N ALA A 350 13.51 -15.60 22.50
CA ALA A 350 13.70 -16.51 21.37
C ALA A 350 12.52 -17.49 21.19
N LYS A 351 11.83 -17.85 22.27
CA LYS A 351 10.62 -18.69 22.23
C LYS A 351 9.46 -17.96 21.55
N GLU A 352 9.22 -16.70 21.93
CA GLU A 352 8.15 -15.87 21.33
C GLU A 352 8.44 -15.57 19.87
N ALA A 353 9.71 -15.23 19.53
CA ALA A 353 10.12 -14.89 18.17
C ALA A 353 9.91 -16.04 17.17
N ARG A 354 10.01 -17.31 17.61
CA ARG A 354 9.66 -18.46 16.77
C ARG A 354 8.22 -18.48 16.29
N GLY A 355 7.33 -17.76 16.97
CA GLY A 355 5.94 -17.60 16.55
C GLY A 355 5.72 -16.62 15.38
N TYR A 356 6.77 -15.90 14.95
CA TYR A 356 6.68 -14.89 13.91
C TYR A 356 7.16 -15.39 12.52
N LEU A 357 7.00 -16.68 12.24
CA LEU A 357 7.23 -17.21 10.89
C LEU A 357 6.03 -16.88 9.98
N PRO A 358 6.23 -16.56 8.68
CA PRO A 358 5.13 -16.24 7.76
C PRO A 358 4.00 -17.26 7.78
N GLY A 359 4.31 -18.56 7.77
CA GLY A 359 3.30 -19.62 7.86
C GLY A 359 2.44 -19.58 9.13
N THR A 360 3.00 -19.14 10.26
CA THR A 360 2.26 -18.96 11.51
C THR A 360 1.44 -17.67 11.48
N ILE A 361 2.05 -16.56 11.03
CA ILE A 361 1.37 -15.26 10.91
C ILE A 361 0.15 -15.38 10.01
N PHE A 362 0.27 -16.07 8.89
CA PHE A 362 -0.79 -16.21 7.89
C PHE A 362 -1.70 -17.42 8.09
N SER A 363 -1.62 -18.11 9.22
CA SER A 363 -2.48 -19.28 9.52
C SER A 363 -2.48 -20.31 8.38
N GLY A 364 -1.30 -20.68 7.89
CA GLY A 364 -1.09 -21.69 6.86
C GLY A 364 -1.13 -21.21 5.40
N TRP A 365 -1.57 -19.96 5.12
CA TRP A 365 -1.41 -19.42 3.77
C TRP A 365 0.07 -19.25 3.44
N LYS A 366 0.46 -19.76 2.27
CA LYS A 366 1.83 -19.66 1.73
C LYS A 366 1.83 -18.71 0.54
N PRO A 367 2.44 -17.52 0.65
CA PRO A 367 2.56 -16.59 -0.47
C PRO A 367 3.31 -17.24 -1.64
N ALA A 368 2.77 -17.10 -2.84
CA ALA A 368 3.43 -17.59 -4.05
C ALA A 368 4.29 -16.46 -4.64
N LEU A 369 5.57 -16.71 -4.86
CA LEU A 369 6.55 -15.82 -5.48
C LEU A 369 6.93 -16.30 -6.88
N GLY A 370 7.77 -15.56 -7.59
CA GLY A 370 8.35 -15.93 -8.87
C GLY A 370 7.51 -15.52 -10.07
N LEU A 371 6.78 -14.39 -10.01
CA LEU A 371 6.26 -13.74 -11.22
C LEU A 371 7.43 -13.15 -12.01
N THR A 372 7.49 -13.39 -13.31
CA THR A 372 8.55 -12.85 -14.16
C THR A 372 8.03 -12.24 -15.44
N ALA A 373 8.68 -11.17 -15.91
CA ALA A 373 8.43 -10.56 -17.20
C ALA A 373 9.14 -11.29 -18.37
N LYS A 374 10.08 -12.23 -18.06
CA LYS A 374 10.89 -12.98 -19.05
C LYS A 374 10.38 -14.39 -19.29
#